data_71ae3945c5b723f88f9603192cf785f8
#
_entry.id   71ae3945c5b723f88f9603192cf785f8
#
_cell.length_a   1.000
_cell.length_b   1.000
_cell.length_c   1.000
_cell.angle_alpha   90.00
_cell.angle_beta   90.00
_cell.angle_gamma   90.00
#
_symmetry.space_group_name_H-M   'P 1'
#
loop_
_entity.id
_entity.type
_entity.pdbx_description
1 polymer ?
#
loop_
_entity_poly.entity_id
_entity_poly.type
_entity_poly.pdbx_seq_one_letter_code
_entity_poly.pdbx_strand_id
1 'polypeptide(L)'
;MNRKIIISLFFLVAIFSILVLTIFFAFVFYKGFSSFSLEIIFDNIPVLDAILGKQRVFDGIFNAIVGSLFVSLLAIIFALPLGFLSGVFIAIFASKKVKEIFSFSYELLAFVPSIVIGLFGLSVTIYLHKMFFDDLYTCLLISSICLAILVIPYIVKMTEQALYSIPYQIKNSVLNLGATKYQNLFLVQLPYISKQLFSSVVLSIGRAVEDTAVIMMTGAVAMGGIPNSILEKYEAIPFFIFYVSSQYQDIYELNKGYVAAVILLFVSLSLFIFAFILQKIAIRRSQKVE
;
A
#
# COMPACT_ATOMS: atom_id res chain seq x y z
N MET A 1 -24.61 -19.89 30.70
CA MET A 1 -23.94 -20.66 29.63
C MET A 1 -22.61 -21.17 30.15
N ASN A 2 -22.32 -22.47 30.09
CA ASN A 2 -21.14 -23.07 30.73
C ASN A 2 -19.84 -22.50 30.11
N ARG A 3 -18.93 -21.95 30.93
CA ARG A 3 -17.64 -21.37 30.49
C ARG A 3 -16.87 -22.28 29.51
N LYS A 4 -16.91 -23.58 29.71
CA LYS A 4 -16.29 -24.59 28.85
C LYS A 4 -16.91 -24.60 27.46
N ILE A 5 -18.24 -24.48 27.32
CA ILE A 5 -18.94 -24.45 26.01
C ILE A 5 -18.56 -23.21 25.23
N ILE A 6 -18.46 -22.04 25.89
CA ILE A 6 -18.03 -20.79 25.24
C ILE A 6 -16.62 -20.91 24.71
N ILE A 7 -15.68 -21.42 25.52
CA ILE A 7 -14.28 -21.60 25.12
C ILE A 7 -14.18 -22.59 23.94
N SER A 8 -14.91 -23.70 23.98
CA SER A 8 -14.93 -24.67 22.86
C SER A 8 -15.49 -24.05 21.59
N LEU A 9 -16.52 -23.21 21.69
CA LEU A 9 -17.08 -22.51 20.52
C LEU A 9 -16.06 -21.56 19.89
N PHE A 10 -15.37 -20.73 20.68
CA PHE A 10 -14.31 -19.84 20.16
C PHE A 10 -13.17 -20.63 19.53
N PHE A 11 -12.77 -21.75 20.13
CA PHE A 11 -11.73 -22.62 19.59
C PHE A 11 -12.13 -23.24 18.24
N LEU A 12 -13.38 -23.71 18.12
CA LEU A 12 -13.91 -24.25 16.85
C LEU A 12 -13.96 -23.17 15.76
N VAL A 13 -14.44 -21.96 16.08
CA VAL A 13 -14.46 -20.85 15.13
C VAL A 13 -13.05 -20.46 14.68
N ALA A 14 -12.08 -20.44 15.60
CA ALA A 14 -10.69 -20.15 15.27
C ALA A 14 -10.09 -21.21 14.34
N ILE A 15 -10.30 -22.52 14.63
CA ILE A 15 -9.84 -23.62 13.77
C ILE A 15 -10.50 -23.53 12.40
N PHE A 16 -11.82 -23.33 12.35
CA PHE A 16 -12.54 -23.21 11.08
C PHE A 16 -12.00 -22.06 10.23
N SER A 17 -11.76 -20.89 10.83
CA SER A 17 -11.19 -19.74 10.11
C SER A 17 -9.80 -20.03 9.54
N ILE A 18 -8.93 -20.66 10.34
CA ILE A 18 -7.59 -21.05 9.89
C ILE A 18 -7.68 -22.07 8.74
N LEU A 19 -8.57 -23.06 8.85
CA LEU A 19 -8.76 -24.11 7.85
C LEU A 19 -9.23 -23.50 6.52
N VAL A 20 -10.22 -22.60 6.54
CA VAL A 20 -10.72 -21.90 5.33
C VAL A 20 -9.59 -21.11 4.65
N LEU A 21 -8.83 -20.33 5.43
CA LEU A 21 -7.69 -19.58 4.89
C LEU A 21 -6.63 -20.50 4.30
N THR A 22 -6.31 -21.59 5.00
CA THR A 22 -5.30 -22.56 4.52
C THR A 22 -5.74 -23.22 3.21
N ILE A 23 -7.00 -23.64 3.10
CA ILE A 23 -7.54 -24.22 1.85
C ILE A 23 -7.50 -23.18 0.72
N PHE A 24 -7.92 -21.95 0.99
CA PHE A 24 -7.91 -20.88 -0.01
C PHE A 24 -6.49 -20.62 -0.56
N PHE A 25 -5.51 -20.41 0.33
CA PHE A 25 -4.14 -20.19 -0.10
C PHE A 25 -3.54 -21.43 -0.78
N ALA A 26 -3.78 -22.63 -0.25
CA ALA A 26 -3.33 -23.87 -0.87
C ALA A 26 -3.88 -24.04 -2.30
N PHE A 27 -5.14 -23.68 -2.53
CA PHE A 27 -5.76 -23.72 -3.86
C PHE A 27 -5.10 -22.71 -4.81
N VAL A 28 -4.93 -21.46 -4.38
CA VAL A 28 -4.29 -20.40 -5.21
C VAL A 28 -2.84 -20.77 -5.55
N PHE A 29 -2.07 -21.23 -4.56
CA PHE A 29 -0.70 -21.70 -4.78
C PHE A 29 -0.62 -22.93 -5.68
N TYR A 30 -1.48 -23.93 -5.46
CA TYR A 30 -1.51 -25.11 -6.31
C TYR A 30 -1.76 -24.75 -7.78
N LYS A 31 -2.78 -23.92 -8.06
CA LYS A 31 -3.10 -23.47 -9.42
C LYS A 31 -2.00 -22.58 -10.01
N GLY A 32 -1.50 -21.63 -9.24
CA GLY A 32 -0.47 -20.71 -9.71
C GLY A 32 0.87 -21.39 -10.00
N PHE A 33 1.35 -22.28 -9.11
CA PHE A 33 2.60 -23.00 -9.33
C PHE A 33 2.50 -24.06 -10.42
N SER A 34 1.36 -24.75 -10.55
CA SER A 34 1.19 -25.76 -11.62
C SER A 34 1.23 -25.16 -13.02
N SER A 35 0.89 -23.89 -13.14
CA SER A 35 0.85 -23.16 -14.43
C SER A 35 2.03 -22.19 -14.59
N PHE A 36 2.94 -22.12 -13.62
CA PHE A 36 4.04 -21.16 -13.63
C PHE A 36 5.02 -21.48 -14.76
N SER A 37 5.26 -20.48 -15.65
CA SER A 37 6.33 -20.51 -16.63
C SER A 37 6.92 -19.12 -16.81
N LEU A 38 8.17 -19.02 -17.24
CA LEU A 38 8.78 -17.72 -17.57
C LEU A 38 8.10 -17.07 -18.79
N GLU A 39 7.51 -17.85 -19.65
CA GLU A 39 6.72 -17.37 -20.78
C GLU A 39 5.49 -16.58 -20.33
N ILE A 40 4.79 -16.99 -19.27
CA ILE A 40 3.67 -16.24 -18.71
C ILE A 40 4.10 -14.88 -18.19
N ILE A 41 5.34 -14.74 -17.71
CA ILE A 41 5.85 -13.48 -17.17
C ILE A 41 6.37 -12.57 -18.28
N PHE A 42 7.20 -13.10 -19.19
CA PHE A 42 7.96 -12.32 -20.17
C PHE A 42 7.50 -12.50 -21.61
N ASP A 43 6.43 -13.30 -21.84
CA ASP A 43 6.05 -13.75 -23.18
C ASP A 43 7.25 -14.50 -23.83
N ASN A 44 7.39 -14.45 -25.12
CA ASN A 44 8.52 -15.05 -25.84
C ASN A 44 9.79 -14.17 -25.87
N ILE A 45 9.88 -13.18 -24.96
CA ILE A 45 10.99 -12.22 -24.93
C ILE A 45 12.08 -12.69 -23.96
N PRO A 46 13.36 -12.60 -24.34
CA PRO A 46 14.45 -12.87 -23.41
C PRO A 46 14.38 -11.96 -22.17
N VAL A 47 14.50 -12.55 -20.98
CA VAL A 47 14.36 -11.88 -19.69
C VAL A 47 15.23 -10.61 -19.60
N LEU A 48 16.48 -10.67 -20.10
CA LEU A 48 17.41 -9.53 -20.09
C LEU A 48 16.93 -8.39 -20.98
N ASP A 49 16.34 -8.69 -22.14
CA ASP A 49 15.86 -7.67 -23.07
C ASP A 49 14.57 -7.01 -22.57
N ALA A 50 13.72 -7.76 -21.87
CA ALA A 50 12.55 -7.23 -21.18
C ALA A 50 12.94 -6.29 -20.03
N ILE A 51 13.87 -6.71 -19.14
CA ILE A 51 14.32 -5.91 -18.00
C ILE A 51 15.08 -4.64 -18.45
N LEU A 52 15.87 -4.75 -19.51
CA LEU A 52 16.60 -3.60 -20.07
C LEU A 52 15.73 -2.68 -20.95
N GLY A 53 14.46 -3.00 -21.14
CA GLY A 53 13.54 -2.22 -21.96
C GLY A 53 13.84 -2.23 -23.45
N LYS A 54 14.65 -3.20 -23.94
CA LYS A 54 15.00 -3.32 -25.35
C LYS A 54 13.85 -3.84 -26.20
N GLN A 55 13.03 -4.70 -25.62
CA GLN A 55 11.83 -5.26 -26.26
C GLN A 55 10.64 -5.13 -25.32
N ARG A 56 9.49 -4.77 -25.88
CA ARG A 56 8.24 -4.63 -25.09
C ARG A 56 7.60 -5.99 -24.91
N VAL A 57 7.25 -6.31 -23.67
CA VAL A 57 6.42 -7.47 -23.32
C VAL A 57 4.97 -7.10 -23.63
N PHE A 58 4.28 -7.88 -24.47
CA PHE A 58 2.90 -7.59 -24.85
C PHE A 58 1.90 -8.41 -24.04
N ASP A 59 2.11 -9.69 -23.87
CA ASP A 59 1.15 -10.63 -23.29
C ASP A 59 1.66 -11.27 -21.97
N GLY A 60 2.65 -10.65 -21.33
CA GLY A 60 3.25 -11.11 -20.08
C GLY A 60 2.83 -10.27 -18.85
N ILE A 61 2.98 -10.84 -17.67
CA ILE A 61 2.68 -10.18 -16.38
C ILE A 61 3.75 -9.14 -16.01
N PHE A 62 4.92 -9.12 -16.68
CA PHE A 62 6.08 -8.29 -16.31
C PHE A 62 5.74 -6.81 -16.24
N ASN A 63 5.02 -6.26 -17.22
CA ASN A 63 4.59 -4.86 -17.22
C ASN A 63 3.74 -4.52 -16.00
N ALA A 64 2.81 -5.42 -15.65
CA ALA A 64 1.93 -5.27 -14.49
C ALA A 64 2.71 -5.29 -13.17
N ILE A 65 3.79 -6.10 -13.07
CA ILE A 65 4.70 -6.09 -11.91
C ILE A 65 5.37 -4.73 -11.76
N VAL A 66 5.97 -4.24 -12.84
CA VAL A 66 6.71 -2.95 -12.85
C VAL A 66 5.77 -1.78 -12.55
N GLY A 67 4.61 -1.74 -13.20
CA GLY A 67 3.64 -0.67 -12.98
C GLY A 67 3.04 -0.68 -11.57
N SER A 68 2.78 -1.87 -10.98
CA SER A 68 2.35 -1.96 -9.57
C SER A 68 3.40 -1.41 -8.61
N LEU A 69 4.68 -1.68 -8.85
CA LEU A 69 5.76 -1.11 -8.05
C LEU A 69 5.83 0.41 -8.19
N PHE A 70 5.73 0.94 -9.42
CA PHE A 70 5.78 2.38 -9.66
C PHE A 70 4.61 3.11 -9.00
N VAL A 71 3.37 2.65 -9.19
CA VAL A 71 2.21 3.34 -8.63
C VAL A 71 2.20 3.31 -7.10
N SER A 72 2.56 2.18 -6.50
CA SER A 72 2.57 2.06 -5.03
C SER A 72 3.71 2.85 -4.40
N LEU A 73 4.91 2.83 -4.96
CA LEU A 73 6.03 3.63 -4.47
C LEU A 73 5.75 5.13 -4.58
N LEU A 74 5.21 5.57 -5.72
CA LEU A 74 4.86 6.97 -5.92
C LEU A 74 3.72 7.40 -4.97
N ALA A 75 2.73 6.54 -4.73
CA ALA A 75 1.67 6.79 -3.76
C ALA A 75 2.23 6.99 -2.34
N ILE A 76 3.19 6.16 -1.92
CA ILE A 76 3.84 6.30 -0.61
C ILE A 76 4.70 7.56 -0.51
N ILE A 77 5.40 7.94 -1.58
CA ILE A 77 6.17 9.20 -1.63
C ILE A 77 5.26 10.42 -1.36
N PHE A 78 4.03 10.41 -1.86
CA PHE A 78 3.06 11.48 -1.56
C PHE A 78 2.39 11.31 -0.19
N ALA A 79 2.01 10.09 0.19
CA ALA A 79 1.26 9.84 1.41
C ALA A 79 2.08 10.00 2.68
N LEU A 80 3.34 9.56 2.65
CA LEU A 80 4.18 9.50 3.85
C LEU A 80 4.44 10.87 4.48
N PRO A 81 4.92 11.91 3.74
CA PRO A 81 5.15 13.21 4.35
C PRO A 81 3.85 13.84 4.87
N LEU A 82 2.77 13.77 4.10
CA LEU A 82 1.48 14.35 4.49
C LEU A 82 0.88 13.63 5.70
N GLY A 83 0.85 12.31 5.69
CA GLY A 83 0.30 11.51 6.78
C GLY A 83 1.13 11.62 8.06
N PHE A 84 2.45 11.55 7.95
CA PHE A 84 3.35 11.68 9.10
C PHE A 84 3.25 13.06 9.75
N LEU A 85 3.38 14.15 8.98
CA LEU A 85 3.30 15.51 9.51
C LEU A 85 1.92 15.80 10.13
N SER A 86 0.84 15.34 9.50
CA SER A 86 -0.51 15.46 10.06
C SER A 86 -0.66 14.72 11.38
N GLY A 87 -0.17 13.47 11.46
CA GLY A 87 -0.19 12.67 12.69
C GLY A 87 0.60 13.31 13.83
N VAL A 88 1.78 13.84 13.54
CA VAL A 88 2.61 14.59 14.51
C VAL A 88 1.88 15.88 14.96
N PHE A 89 1.31 16.63 14.02
CA PHE A 89 0.56 17.84 14.34
C PHE A 89 -0.61 17.55 15.29
N ILE A 90 -1.42 16.55 14.98
CA ILE A 90 -2.58 16.15 15.78
C ILE A 90 -2.16 15.69 17.19
N ALA A 91 -1.07 14.93 17.29
CA ALA A 91 -0.64 14.36 18.56
C ALA A 91 0.01 15.38 19.50
N ILE A 92 0.72 16.38 18.99
CA ILE A 92 1.61 17.24 19.80
C ILE A 92 1.18 18.70 19.80
N PHE A 93 0.73 19.23 18.66
CA PHE A 93 0.53 20.67 18.48
C PHE A 93 -0.93 21.09 18.46
N ALA A 94 -1.85 20.22 18.08
CA ALA A 94 -3.26 20.56 17.93
C ALA A 94 -3.93 20.84 19.29
N SER A 95 -4.76 21.88 19.34
CA SER A 95 -5.67 22.08 20.47
C SER A 95 -6.74 20.99 20.51
N LYS A 96 -7.39 20.77 21.66
CA LYS A 96 -8.38 19.69 21.83
C LYS A 96 -9.45 19.68 20.74
N LYS A 97 -10.04 20.84 20.41
CA LYS A 97 -11.07 20.95 19.36
C LYS A 97 -10.52 20.64 17.96
N VAL A 98 -9.34 21.17 17.63
CA VAL A 98 -8.68 20.93 16.34
C VAL A 98 -8.34 19.44 16.18
N LYS A 99 -7.80 18.82 17.24
CA LYS A 99 -7.52 17.40 17.26
C LYS A 99 -8.79 16.56 17.01
N GLU A 100 -9.89 16.83 17.71
CA GLU A 100 -11.15 16.11 17.54
C GLU A 100 -11.65 16.21 16.08
N ILE A 101 -11.61 17.40 15.47
CA ILE A 101 -12.05 17.63 14.10
C ILE A 101 -11.15 16.86 13.11
N PHE A 102 -9.84 17.01 13.20
CA PHE A 102 -8.91 16.35 12.26
C PHE A 102 -8.93 14.83 12.41
N SER A 103 -8.88 14.31 13.65
CA SER A 103 -8.96 12.87 13.89
C SER A 103 -10.26 12.27 13.34
N PHE A 104 -11.39 12.95 13.54
CA PHE A 104 -12.67 12.54 12.98
C PHE A 104 -12.67 12.59 11.43
N SER A 105 -12.10 13.65 10.84
CA SER A 105 -12.01 13.77 9.38
C SER A 105 -11.18 12.64 8.74
N TYR A 106 -10.04 12.27 9.35
CA TYR A 106 -9.24 11.13 8.88
C TYR A 106 -9.93 9.79 9.12
N GLU A 107 -10.70 9.65 10.20
CA GLU A 107 -11.53 8.45 10.41
C GLU A 107 -12.60 8.32 9.34
N LEU A 108 -13.32 9.40 9.02
CA LEU A 108 -14.29 9.41 7.92
C LEU A 108 -13.64 9.03 6.60
N LEU A 109 -12.47 9.61 6.29
CA LEU A 109 -11.74 9.29 5.06
C LEU A 109 -11.33 7.80 4.99
N ALA A 110 -10.96 7.20 6.12
CA ALA A 110 -10.62 5.78 6.19
C ALA A 110 -11.82 4.85 5.92
N PHE A 111 -13.05 5.31 6.15
CA PHE A 111 -14.27 4.56 5.87
C PHE A 111 -14.76 4.72 4.42
N VAL A 112 -14.21 5.66 3.65
CA VAL A 112 -14.62 5.84 2.25
C VAL A 112 -14.23 4.61 1.45
N PRO A 113 -15.16 3.97 0.73
CA PRO A 113 -14.84 2.86 -0.18
C PRO A 113 -13.82 3.30 -1.24
N SER A 114 -12.81 2.47 -1.51
CA SER A 114 -11.74 2.81 -2.45
C SER A 114 -12.26 3.18 -3.85
N ILE A 115 -13.32 2.52 -4.31
CA ILE A 115 -13.94 2.84 -5.60
C ILE A 115 -14.47 4.29 -5.66
N VAL A 116 -14.94 4.84 -4.55
CA VAL A 116 -15.40 6.24 -4.48
C VAL A 116 -14.24 7.20 -4.64
N ILE A 117 -13.08 6.89 -4.04
CA ILE A 117 -11.85 7.65 -4.22
C ILE A 117 -11.40 7.58 -5.69
N GLY A 118 -11.49 6.41 -6.31
CA GLY A 118 -11.19 6.22 -7.74
C GLY A 118 -12.11 7.04 -8.65
N LEU A 119 -13.43 7.02 -8.39
CA LEU A 119 -14.41 7.84 -9.14
C LEU A 119 -14.18 9.34 -8.93
N PHE A 120 -13.84 9.75 -7.73
CA PHE A 120 -13.46 11.14 -7.46
C PHE A 120 -12.23 11.54 -8.28
N GLY A 121 -11.17 10.71 -8.27
CA GLY A 121 -9.97 10.94 -9.07
C GLY A 121 -10.26 11.03 -10.57
N LEU A 122 -11.10 10.14 -11.10
CA LEU A 122 -11.57 10.19 -12.50
C LEU A 122 -12.32 11.50 -12.79
N SER A 123 -13.25 11.89 -11.91
CA SER A 123 -14.05 13.11 -12.08
C SER A 123 -13.18 14.37 -12.07
N VAL A 124 -12.20 14.43 -11.15
CA VAL A 124 -11.22 15.52 -11.11
C VAL A 124 -10.37 15.54 -12.38
N THR A 125 -9.93 14.40 -12.87
CA THR A 125 -9.15 14.30 -14.13
C THR A 125 -9.94 14.82 -15.31
N ILE A 126 -11.21 14.42 -15.47
CA ILE A 126 -12.09 14.92 -16.53
C ILE A 126 -12.31 16.43 -16.43
N TYR A 127 -12.47 16.94 -15.21
CA TYR A 127 -12.63 18.38 -14.99
C TYR A 127 -11.36 19.15 -15.37
N LEU A 128 -10.19 18.70 -14.92
CA LEU A 128 -8.90 19.32 -15.24
C LEU A 128 -8.59 19.27 -16.73
N HIS A 129 -8.89 18.13 -17.39
CA HIS A 129 -8.75 17.99 -18.85
C HIS A 129 -9.56 19.04 -19.59
N LYS A 130 -10.84 19.21 -19.23
CA LYS A 130 -11.75 20.15 -19.93
C LYS A 130 -11.44 21.63 -19.68
N MET A 131 -10.85 21.97 -18.53
CA MET A 131 -10.73 23.37 -18.09
C MET A 131 -9.32 23.93 -18.21
N PHE A 132 -8.29 23.07 -18.12
CA PHE A 132 -6.91 23.55 -17.93
C PHE A 132 -5.85 22.81 -18.75
N PHE A 133 -6.04 21.52 -19.04
CA PHE A 133 -5.00 20.67 -19.58
C PHE A 133 -5.57 19.68 -20.61
N ASP A 134 -5.63 20.05 -21.87
CA ASP A 134 -6.22 19.24 -22.95
C ASP A 134 -5.56 17.84 -23.11
N ASP A 135 -4.31 17.69 -22.69
CA ASP A 135 -3.54 16.44 -22.77
C ASP A 135 -3.57 15.61 -21.49
N LEU A 136 -4.29 16.03 -20.43
CA LEU A 136 -4.37 15.29 -19.18
C LEU A 136 -5.44 14.20 -19.23
N TYR A 137 -5.01 12.96 -19.22
CA TYR A 137 -5.87 11.78 -19.13
C TYR A 137 -5.61 11.01 -17.83
N THR A 138 -6.40 9.96 -17.61
CA THR A 138 -6.12 8.99 -16.52
C THR A 138 -4.73 8.39 -16.72
N CYS A 139 -3.90 8.43 -15.66
CA CYS A 139 -2.47 8.12 -15.74
C CYS A 139 -1.90 7.65 -14.39
N LEU A 140 -0.64 7.24 -14.42
CA LEU A 140 0.10 6.77 -13.24
C LEU A 140 0.09 7.82 -12.11
N LEU A 141 0.28 9.11 -12.42
CA LEU A 141 0.30 10.18 -11.42
C LEU A 141 -1.06 10.31 -10.70
N ILE A 142 -2.16 10.34 -11.45
CA ILE A 142 -3.51 10.44 -10.87
C ILE A 142 -3.80 9.23 -9.98
N SER A 143 -3.48 8.02 -10.46
CA SER A 143 -3.63 6.80 -9.65
C SER A 143 -2.82 6.88 -8.35
N SER A 144 -1.58 7.35 -8.42
CA SER A 144 -0.70 7.47 -7.27
C SER A 144 -1.21 8.49 -6.24
N ILE A 145 -1.75 9.63 -6.69
CA ILE A 145 -2.38 10.62 -5.81
C ILE A 145 -3.64 10.06 -5.14
N CYS A 146 -4.49 9.37 -5.89
CA CYS A 146 -5.71 8.76 -5.34
C CYS A 146 -5.38 7.64 -4.34
N LEU A 147 -4.38 6.80 -4.63
CA LEU A 147 -3.87 5.82 -3.67
C LEU A 147 -3.25 6.49 -2.44
N ALA A 148 -2.53 7.61 -2.62
CA ALA A 148 -2.02 8.37 -1.48
C ALA A 148 -3.14 8.85 -0.57
N ILE A 149 -4.23 9.40 -1.13
CA ILE A 149 -5.42 9.81 -0.35
C ILE A 149 -6.00 8.63 0.42
N LEU A 150 -6.07 7.44 -0.19
CA LEU A 150 -6.54 6.21 0.47
C LEU A 150 -5.67 5.83 1.67
N VAL A 151 -4.35 6.02 1.58
CA VAL A 151 -3.39 5.51 2.58
C VAL A 151 -3.06 6.52 3.67
N ILE A 152 -3.20 7.82 3.40
CA ILE A 152 -2.92 8.91 4.38
C ILE A 152 -3.58 8.67 5.74
N PRO A 153 -4.88 8.31 5.87
CA PRO A 153 -5.52 8.12 7.16
C PRO A 153 -4.82 7.05 8.03
N TYR A 154 -4.32 5.98 7.40
CA TYR A 154 -3.61 4.92 8.11
C TYR A 154 -2.29 5.43 8.69
N ILE A 155 -1.52 6.19 7.90
CA ILE A 155 -0.25 6.79 8.36
C ILE A 155 -0.49 7.79 9.49
N VAL A 156 -1.51 8.64 9.34
CA VAL A 156 -1.91 9.63 10.37
C VAL A 156 -2.22 8.93 11.68
N LYS A 157 -3.13 7.95 11.66
CA LYS A 157 -3.59 7.24 12.86
C LYS A 157 -2.47 6.45 13.54
N MET A 158 -1.66 5.75 12.77
CA MET A 158 -0.53 5.00 13.32
C MET A 158 0.52 5.94 13.94
N THR A 159 0.79 7.10 13.31
CA THR A 159 1.70 8.10 13.87
C THR A 159 1.14 8.71 15.16
N GLU A 160 -0.13 9.06 15.17
CA GLU A 160 -0.83 9.59 16.35
C GLU A 160 -0.78 8.58 17.50
N GLN A 161 -1.16 7.33 17.26
CA GLN A 161 -1.15 6.27 18.27
C GLN A 161 0.25 5.97 18.80
N ALA A 162 1.26 5.95 17.91
CA ALA A 162 2.65 5.75 18.32
C ALA A 162 3.12 6.85 19.28
N LEU A 163 2.81 8.13 19.00
CA LEU A 163 3.17 9.24 19.87
C LEU A 163 2.41 9.22 21.22
N TYR A 164 1.18 8.70 21.25
CA TYR A 164 0.44 8.54 22.51
C TYR A 164 0.92 7.35 23.32
N SER A 165 1.50 6.33 22.71
CA SER A 165 2.03 5.17 23.42
C SER A 165 3.29 5.47 24.23
N ILE A 166 3.92 6.64 24.06
CA ILE A 166 5.12 7.04 24.80
C ILE A 166 4.77 7.26 26.28
N PRO A 167 5.44 6.57 27.22
CA PRO A 167 5.23 6.76 28.66
C PRO A 167 5.43 8.23 29.07
N TYR A 168 4.58 8.70 29.99
CA TYR A 168 4.63 10.08 30.47
C TYR A 168 6.00 10.49 31.04
N GLN A 169 6.68 9.58 31.73
CA GLN A 169 8.01 9.82 32.27
C GLN A 169 9.04 10.14 31.17
N ILE A 170 9.04 9.40 30.07
CA ILE A 170 9.95 9.64 28.93
C ILE A 170 9.60 10.95 28.25
N LYS A 171 8.31 11.22 28.07
CA LYS A 171 7.86 12.44 27.38
C LYS A 171 8.22 13.73 28.15
N ASN A 172 8.20 13.69 29.49
CA ASN A 172 8.43 14.87 30.31
C ASN A 172 9.83 14.99 30.91
N SER A 173 10.62 13.90 30.95
CA SER A 173 11.99 13.95 31.50
C SER A 173 12.84 15.04 30.88
N VAL A 174 12.77 15.17 29.56
CA VAL A 174 13.58 16.16 28.80
C VAL A 174 13.01 17.58 28.90
N LEU A 175 11.67 17.71 29.00
CA LEU A 175 11.03 19.01 29.24
C LEU A 175 11.39 19.57 30.60
N ASN A 176 11.52 18.72 31.64
CA ASN A 176 11.96 19.11 32.97
C ASN A 176 13.41 19.58 33.04
N LEU A 177 14.22 19.16 32.04
CA LEU A 177 15.61 19.63 31.85
C LEU A 177 15.69 20.93 31.02
N GLY A 178 14.54 21.56 30.70
CA GLY A 178 14.50 22.84 29.98
C GLY A 178 14.46 22.72 28.45
N ALA A 179 14.32 21.50 27.90
CA ALA A 179 14.22 21.34 26.44
C ALA A 179 12.91 21.90 25.90
N THR A 180 12.96 22.44 24.67
CA THR A 180 11.77 22.89 23.93
C THR A 180 10.92 21.68 23.44
N LYS A 181 9.66 21.93 23.09
CA LYS A 181 8.77 20.91 22.50
C LYS A 181 9.37 20.29 21.23
N TYR A 182 10.06 21.07 20.40
CA TYR A 182 10.70 20.61 19.18
C TYR A 182 11.90 19.69 19.47
N GLN A 183 12.76 20.09 20.42
CA GLN A 183 13.88 19.25 20.85
C GLN A 183 13.39 17.92 21.40
N ASN A 184 12.37 17.95 22.26
CA ASN A 184 11.75 16.74 22.79
C ASN A 184 11.17 15.85 21.66
N LEU A 185 10.49 16.44 20.67
CA LEU A 185 9.96 15.70 19.53
C LEU A 185 11.06 14.98 18.74
N PHE A 186 12.04 15.75 18.25
CA PHE A 186 13.04 15.22 17.31
C PHE A 186 14.11 14.36 17.98
N LEU A 187 14.53 14.67 19.21
CA LEU A 187 15.61 13.98 19.90
C LEU A 187 15.15 12.80 20.76
N VAL A 188 13.87 12.79 21.19
CA VAL A 188 13.37 11.76 22.11
C VAL A 188 12.19 11.00 21.56
N GLN A 189 11.10 11.72 21.22
CA GLN A 189 9.84 11.06 20.87
C GLN A 189 9.93 10.31 19.53
N LEU A 190 10.42 10.94 18.47
CA LEU A 190 10.54 10.30 17.14
C LEU A 190 11.51 9.11 17.14
N PRO A 191 12.71 9.18 17.71
CA PRO A 191 13.56 8.01 17.85
C PRO A 191 12.90 6.88 18.64
N TYR A 192 12.19 7.20 19.74
CA TYR A 192 11.50 6.21 20.57
C TYR A 192 10.43 5.43 19.79
N ILE A 193 9.61 6.11 18.97
CA ILE A 193 8.54 5.49 18.18
C ILE A 193 8.96 5.03 16.79
N SER A 194 10.24 5.11 16.45
CA SER A 194 10.73 4.82 15.10
C SER A 194 10.26 3.45 14.57
N LYS A 195 10.22 2.42 15.44
CA LYS A 195 9.71 1.08 15.06
C LYS A 195 8.25 1.11 14.62
N GLN A 196 7.39 1.81 15.36
CA GLN A 196 5.97 1.94 15.05
C GLN A 196 5.76 2.74 13.75
N LEU A 197 6.56 3.80 13.53
CA LEU A 197 6.50 4.58 12.29
C LEU A 197 6.86 3.73 11.07
N PHE A 198 7.94 2.95 11.14
CA PHE A 198 8.28 2.03 10.05
C PHE A 198 7.19 0.98 9.81
N SER A 199 6.60 0.43 10.87
CA SER A 199 5.49 -0.51 10.73
C SER A 199 4.28 0.11 10.04
N SER A 200 3.99 1.39 10.27
CA SER A 200 2.91 2.10 9.58
C SER A 200 3.18 2.25 8.09
N VAL A 201 4.42 2.54 7.71
CA VAL A 201 4.83 2.63 6.29
C VAL A 201 4.68 1.27 5.61
N VAL A 202 5.13 0.19 6.24
CA VAL A 202 5.00 -1.19 5.70
C VAL A 202 3.53 -1.54 5.45
N LEU A 203 2.66 -1.29 6.43
CA LEU A 203 1.22 -1.55 6.30
C LEU A 203 0.59 -0.71 5.18
N SER A 204 1.02 0.54 5.04
CA SER A 204 0.53 1.45 4.01
C SER A 204 0.95 1.03 2.61
N ILE A 205 2.18 0.50 2.45
CA ILE A 205 2.65 -0.07 1.17
C ILE A 205 1.77 -1.25 0.79
N GLY A 206 1.51 -2.19 1.71
CA GLY A 206 0.62 -3.32 1.45
C GLY A 206 -0.76 -2.87 0.96
N ARG A 207 -1.36 -1.91 1.65
CA ARG A 207 -2.67 -1.36 1.27
C ARG A 207 -2.67 -0.72 -0.11
N ALA A 208 -1.59 -0.03 -0.49
CA ALA A 208 -1.47 0.61 -1.80
C ALA A 208 -1.27 -0.40 -2.93
N VAL A 209 -0.49 -1.47 -2.70
CA VAL A 209 -0.18 -2.50 -3.73
C VAL A 209 -1.40 -3.36 -4.07
N GLU A 210 -2.28 -3.60 -3.10
CA GLU A 210 -3.41 -4.54 -3.23
C GLU A 210 -4.69 -3.88 -3.75
N ASP A 211 -4.76 -2.53 -3.81
CA ASP A 211 -6.00 -1.85 -4.21
C ASP A 211 -6.21 -1.90 -5.73
N THR A 212 -7.33 -2.51 -6.12
CA THR A 212 -7.74 -2.64 -7.53
C THR A 212 -8.68 -1.51 -7.95
N ALA A 213 -9.59 -1.10 -7.06
CA ALA A 213 -10.69 -0.22 -7.43
C ALA A 213 -10.23 1.20 -7.77
N VAL A 214 -9.30 1.75 -7.00
CA VAL A 214 -8.72 3.08 -7.28
C VAL A 214 -8.00 3.07 -8.62
N ILE A 215 -7.07 2.14 -8.82
CA ILE A 215 -6.21 2.12 -10.01
C ILE A 215 -7.01 1.88 -11.29
N MET A 216 -8.02 1.02 -11.23
CA MET A 216 -8.91 0.71 -12.35
C MET A 216 -9.62 1.97 -12.89
N MET A 217 -10.00 2.89 -12.01
CA MET A 217 -10.70 4.12 -12.39
C MET A 217 -9.76 5.24 -12.84
N THR A 218 -8.48 5.18 -12.45
CA THR A 218 -7.59 6.34 -12.54
C THR A 218 -6.38 6.17 -13.46
N GLY A 219 -6.11 5.00 -14.02
CA GLY A 219 -5.00 4.89 -14.97
C GLY A 219 -4.54 3.49 -15.34
N ALA A 220 -4.92 2.44 -14.60
CA ALA A 220 -4.58 1.08 -14.97
C ALA A 220 -5.37 0.60 -16.19
N VAL A 221 -4.69 0.00 -17.14
CA VAL A 221 -5.27 -0.55 -18.37
C VAL A 221 -4.66 -1.91 -18.70
N ALA A 222 -5.36 -2.70 -19.51
CA ALA A 222 -4.80 -3.90 -20.10
C ALA A 222 -3.91 -3.52 -21.29
N MET A 223 -2.80 -4.23 -21.47
CA MET A 223 -1.84 -4.03 -22.58
C MET A 223 -1.28 -2.59 -22.69
N GLY A 224 -1.17 -1.89 -21.55
CA GLY A 224 -0.62 -0.52 -21.50
C GLY A 224 0.90 -0.46 -21.58
N GLY A 225 1.56 -1.56 -21.24
CA GLY A 225 3.03 -1.62 -21.17
C GLY A 225 3.60 -0.95 -19.92
N ILE A 226 4.92 -0.82 -19.91
CA ILE A 226 5.64 -0.07 -18.88
C ILE A 226 5.54 1.43 -19.20
N PRO A 227 5.08 2.27 -18.25
CA PRO A 227 4.97 3.70 -18.50
C PRO A 227 6.37 4.34 -18.62
N ASN A 228 6.60 5.13 -19.66
CA ASN A 228 7.82 5.94 -19.83
C ASN A 228 7.71 7.29 -19.11
N SER A 229 6.49 7.69 -18.76
CA SER A 229 6.19 8.93 -18.04
C SER A 229 5.13 8.69 -16.97
N ILE A 230 5.16 9.50 -15.92
CA ILE A 230 4.12 9.51 -14.87
C ILE A 230 2.74 9.94 -15.38
N LEU A 231 2.67 10.55 -16.57
CA LEU A 231 1.43 10.97 -17.23
C LEU A 231 0.88 9.92 -18.20
N GLU A 232 1.50 8.77 -18.31
CA GLU A 232 1.03 7.66 -19.16
C GLU A 232 0.15 6.69 -18.36
N LYS A 233 -0.66 5.92 -19.10
CA LYS A 233 -1.35 4.75 -18.59
C LYS A 233 -0.35 3.64 -18.31
N TYR A 234 -0.73 2.71 -17.46
CA TYR A 234 0.17 1.64 -17.03
C TYR A 234 -0.63 0.36 -16.74
N GLU A 235 0.07 -0.76 -16.65
CA GLU A 235 -0.49 -2.01 -16.17
C GLU A 235 -0.24 -2.17 -14.67
N ALA A 236 -1.13 -2.91 -13.97
CA ALA A 236 -0.94 -3.25 -12.57
C ALA A 236 -1.47 -4.66 -12.28
N ILE A 237 -0.79 -5.40 -11.40
CA ILE A 237 -1.14 -6.80 -11.10
C ILE A 237 -2.58 -6.94 -10.59
N PRO A 238 -3.10 -6.13 -9.62
CA PRO A 238 -4.47 -6.26 -9.17
C PRO A 238 -5.49 -6.05 -10.29
N PHE A 239 -5.23 -5.09 -11.18
CA PHE A 239 -6.07 -4.85 -12.35
C PHE A 239 -5.95 -5.99 -13.37
N PHE A 240 -4.76 -6.52 -13.61
CA PHE A 240 -4.52 -7.66 -14.50
C PHE A 240 -5.31 -8.90 -14.03
N ILE A 241 -5.25 -9.21 -12.71
CA ILE A 241 -6.02 -10.33 -12.13
C ILE A 241 -7.52 -10.12 -12.36
N PHE A 242 -8.03 -8.92 -12.09
CA PHE A 242 -9.43 -8.58 -12.30
C PHE A 242 -9.84 -8.72 -13.78
N TYR A 243 -9.04 -8.16 -14.69
CA TYR A 243 -9.29 -8.20 -16.12
C TYR A 243 -9.33 -9.63 -16.65
N VAL A 244 -8.30 -10.41 -16.39
CA VAL A 244 -8.22 -11.81 -16.82
C VAL A 244 -9.35 -12.65 -16.21
N SER A 245 -9.63 -12.50 -14.90
CA SER A 245 -10.70 -13.26 -14.24
C SER A 245 -12.10 -12.94 -14.79
N SER A 246 -12.28 -11.72 -15.32
CA SER A 246 -13.58 -11.26 -15.83
C SER A 246 -13.80 -11.57 -17.31
N GLN A 247 -12.71 -11.69 -18.10
CA GLN A 247 -12.77 -11.71 -19.56
C GLN A 247 -11.98 -12.84 -20.22
N TYR A 248 -11.50 -13.84 -19.45
CA TYR A 248 -10.76 -14.97 -20.02
C TYR A 248 -11.58 -15.71 -21.10
N GLN A 249 -10.92 -16.10 -22.17
CA GLN A 249 -11.52 -16.86 -23.29
C GLN A 249 -11.19 -18.33 -23.20
N ASP A 250 -10.05 -18.68 -22.56
CA ASP A 250 -9.60 -20.05 -22.39
C ASP A 250 -9.01 -20.30 -20.99
N ILE A 251 -8.69 -21.59 -20.72
CA ILE A 251 -8.11 -22.01 -19.44
C ILE A 251 -6.67 -21.47 -19.28
N TYR A 252 -5.96 -21.26 -20.38
CA TYR A 252 -4.59 -20.74 -20.33
C TYR A 252 -4.56 -19.29 -19.81
N GLU A 253 -5.46 -18.43 -20.32
CA GLU A 253 -5.63 -17.07 -19.81
C GLU A 253 -6.04 -17.04 -18.33
N LEU A 254 -7.00 -17.89 -17.94
CA LEU A 254 -7.39 -17.99 -16.53
C LEU A 254 -6.20 -18.39 -15.63
N ASN A 255 -5.35 -19.30 -16.11
CA ASN A 255 -4.15 -19.69 -15.39
C ASN A 255 -3.14 -18.54 -15.21
N LYS A 256 -3.03 -17.61 -16.19
CA LYS A 256 -2.25 -16.38 -16.01
C LYS A 256 -2.75 -15.57 -14.80
N GLY A 257 -4.06 -15.51 -14.56
CA GLY A 257 -4.65 -14.86 -13.39
C GLY A 257 -4.20 -15.51 -12.07
N TYR A 258 -4.15 -16.85 -11.99
CA TYR A 258 -3.63 -17.53 -10.79
C TYR A 258 -2.13 -17.29 -10.59
N VAL A 259 -1.34 -17.31 -11.65
CA VAL A 259 0.10 -16.97 -11.60
C VAL A 259 0.29 -15.54 -11.13
N ALA A 260 -0.48 -14.58 -11.67
CA ALA A 260 -0.44 -13.18 -11.26
C ALA A 260 -0.82 -13.00 -9.78
N ALA A 261 -1.81 -13.74 -9.27
CA ALA A 261 -2.18 -13.72 -7.85
C ALA A 261 -1.03 -14.19 -6.94
N VAL A 262 -0.34 -15.27 -7.32
CA VAL A 262 0.85 -15.74 -6.60
C VAL A 262 1.98 -14.72 -6.67
N ILE A 263 2.23 -14.11 -7.84
CA ILE A 263 3.24 -13.06 -8.02
C ILE A 263 2.89 -11.84 -7.15
N LEU A 264 1.62 -11.41 -7.08
CA LEU A 264 1.19 -10.30 -6.21
C LEU A 264 1.52 -10.58 -4.75
N LEU A 265 1.27 -11.80 -4.25
CA LEU A 265 1.64 -12.20 -2.89
C LEU A 265 3.15 -12.11 -2.67
N PHE A 266 3.97 -12.57 -3.63
CA PHE A 266 5.42 -12.46 -3.54
C PHE A 266 5.91 -11.01 -3.61
N VAL A 267 5.33 -10.17 -4.46
CA VAL A 267 5.65 -8.74 -4.54
C VAL A 267 5.31 -8.05 -3.22
N SER A 268 4.11 -8.27 -2.68
CA SER A 268 3.72 -7.71 -1.38
C SER A 268 4.66 -8.17 -0.27
N LEU A 269 4.97 -9.46 -0.20
CA LEU A 269 5.91 -10.02 0.78
C LEU A 269 7.32 -9.44 0.63
N SER A 270 7.81 -9.29 -0.60
CA SER A 270 9.13 -8.71 -0.87
C SER A 270 9.23 -7.26 -0.42
N LEU A 271 8.18 -6.46 -0.64
CA LEU A 271 8.10 -5.08 -0.17
C LEU A 271 8.04 -5.01 1.36
N PHE A 272 7.31 -5.92 2.02
CA PHE A 272 7.30 -6.01 3.48
C PHE A 272 8.69 -6.37 4.04
N ILE A 273 9.37 -7.37 3.47
CA ILE A 273 10.72 -7.76 3.88
C ILE A 273 11.68 -6.59 3.66
N PHE A 274 11.63 -5.93 2.52
CA PHE A 274 12.46 -4.76 2.22
C PHE A 274 12.26 -3.64 3.22
N ALA A 275 11.01 -3.26 3.50
CA ALA A 275 10.68 -2.26 4.49
C ALA A 275 11.13 -2.66 5.90
N PHE A 276 11.00 -3.94 6.28
CA PHE A 276 11.48 -4.47 7.55
C PHE A 276 13.01 -4.41 7.67
N ILE A 277 13.74 -4.71 6.60
CA ILE A 277 15.21 -4.59 6.57
C ILE A 277 15.63 -3.14 6.75
N LEU A 278 14.99 -2.20 6.02
CA LEU A 278 15.27 -0.77 6.18
C LEU A 278 15.00 -0.29 7.61
N GLN A 279 13.91 -0.73 8.23
CA GLN A 279 13.61 -0.49 9.65
C GLN A 279 14.75 -0.94 10.54
N LYS A 280 15.22 -2.19 10.37
CA LYS A 280 16.29 -2.76 11.20
C LYS A 280 17.62 -1.99 11.05
N ILE A 281 17.94 -1.55 9.84
CA ILE A 281 19.13 -0.74 9.56
C ILE A 281 19.02 0.64 10.23
N ALA A 282 17.89 1.32 10.09
CA ALA A 282 17.66 2.64 10.67
C ALA A 282 17.76 2.62 12.20
N ILE A 283 17.18 1.61 12.87
CA ILE A 283 17.22 1.46 14.31
C ILE A 283 18.66 1.18 14.80
N ARG A 284 19.42 0.33 14.10
CA ARG A 284 20.81 0.04 14.47
C ARG A 284 21.72 1.27 14.37
N ARG A 285 21.44 2.19 13.43
CA ARG A 285 22.19 3.45 13.32
C ARG A 285 21.87 4.40 14.48
N SER A 286 20.62 4.47 14.90
CA SER A 286 20.20 5.28 16.05
C SER A 286 20.85 4.81 17.36
N GLN A 287 20.99 3.50 17.58
CA GLN A 287 21.61 2.92 18.77
C GLN A 287 23.14 3.01 18.82
N LYS A 288 23.82 3.32 17.70
CA LYS A 288 25.29 3.51 17.65
C LYS A 288 25.73 4.94 17.90
N VAL A 289 24.81 5.87 18.04
CA VAL A 289 25.06 7.30 18.30
C VAL A 289 24.91 7.62 19.80
N GLU A 290 24.44 6.64 20.59
CA GLU A 290 24.51 6.63 22.07
C GLU A 290 25.82 5.95 22.52
#